data_bf436b580e2a3baf88d73f6317d3ada5
#
_entry.id   bf436b580e2a3baf88d73f6317d3ada5
#
_cell.length_a   1.000
_cell.length_b   1.000
_cell.length_c   1.000
_cell.angle_alpha   90.00
_cell.angle_beta   90.00
_cell.angle_gamma   90.00
#
_symmetry.space_group_name_H-M   'P 1'
#
loop_
_entity.id
_entity.type
_entity.pdbx_description
1 polymer ?
#
loop_
_entity_poly.entity_id
_entity_poly.type
_entity_poly.pdbx_seq_one_letter_code
_entity_poly.pdbx_strand_id
1 'polypeptide(L)'
;MSLGRLEAFSDGVFAIAITLLVLEIPVPSVEHGELPDALLDQWPVYAAYVVSFAIIGIIWINHHAVFGYIERVDRGLLFLNLNLLLWVALIPWPTSLLAEYMQAGGTDERAAALVYALTMTFMGASFGGLWLYIAHRPGVGAVSRLQPVEVRARTRRFVIGAPFYALSVGLALVSAPACLAVNAVLAVYYALPGGGAIEHLGDTSKGV
;
A
#
# COMPACT_ATOMS: atom_id res chain seq x y z
N MET A 1 25.73 -1.39 0.50
CA MET A 1 24.87 -0.89 -0.59
C MET A 1 24.59 0.58 -0.27
N SER A 2 24.57 1.48 -1.26
CA SER A 2 24.21 2.88 -1.02
C SER A 2 22.69 3.03 -0.88
N LEU A 3 22.23 4.07 -0.17
CA LEU A 3 20.80 4.38 -0.01
C LEU A 3 20.14 4.56 -1.36
N GLY A 4 20.71 5.37 -2.26
CA GLY A 4 20.12 5.61 -3.58
C GLY A 4 19.95 4.36 -4.45
N ARG A 5 20.79 3.33 -4.30
CA ARG A 5 20.57 2.04 -4.97
C ARG A 5 19.41 1.25 -4.37
N LEU A 6 19.20 1.37 -3.04
CA LEU A 6 18.07 0.74 -2.38
C LEU A 6 16.76 1.41 -2.78
N GLU A 7 16.75 2.75 -2.84
CA GLU A 7 15.61 3.54 -3.34
C GLU A 7 15.27 3.17 -4.78
N ALA A 8 16.25 3.22 -5.69
CA ALA A 8 16.03 2.88 -7.09
C ALA A 8 15.50 1.45 -7.30
N PHE A 9 15.98 0.49 -6.51
CA PHE A 9 15.44 -0.88 -6.52
C PHE A 9 13.99 -0.93 -6.05
N SER A 10 13.69 -0.24 -4.95
CA SER A 10 12.33 -0.17 -4.39
C SER A 10 11.37 0.49 -5.37
N ASP A 11 11.76 1.64 -5.96
CA ASP A 11 10.96 2.36 -6.96
C ASP A 11 10.66 1.48 -8.18
N GLY A 12 11.64 0.69 -8.62
CA GLY A 12 11.44 -0.30 -9.70
C GLY A 12 10.38 -1.35 -9.34
N VAL A 13 10.39 -1.87 -8.12
CA VAL A 13 9.39 -2.86 -7.67
C VAL A 13 7.99 -2.21 -7.58
N PHE A 14 7.88 -1.00 -7.02
CA PHE A 14 6.62 -0.26 -6.97
C PHE A 14 6.06 0.02 -8.37
N ALA A 15 6.91 0.48 -9.30
CA ALA A 15 6.52 0.77 -10.67
C ALA A 15 6.01 -0.48 -11.39
N ILE A 16 6.67 -1.63 -11.21
CA ILE A 16 6.22 -2.90 -11.79
C ILE A 16 4.91 -3.33 -11.17
N ALA A 17 4.79 -3.33 -9.83
CA ALA A 17 3.58 -3.77 -9.14
C ALA A 17 2.35 -2.96 -9.57
N ILE A 18 2.46 -1.62 -9.63
CA ILE A 18 1.34 -0.75 -10.00
C ILE A 18 0.93 -0.91 -11.48
N THR A 19 1.88 -1.18 -12.36
CA THR A 19 1.62 -1.37 -13.81
C THR A 19 1.06 -2.76 -14.10
N LEU A 20 1.41 -3.79 -13.34
CA LEU A 20 0.85 -5.13 -13.49
C LEU A 20 -0.66 -5.17 -13.19
N LEU A 21 -1.17 -4.27 -12.36
CA LEU A 21 -2.60 -4.21 -12.04
C LEU A 21 -3.50 -4.06 -13.29
N VAL A 22 -3.05 -3.36 -14.32
CA VAL A 22 -3.87 -3.20 -15.54
C VAL A 22 -4.04 -4.50 -16.31
N LEU A 23 -3.10 -5.43 -16.19
CA LEU A 23 -3.17 -6.73 -16.85
C LEU A 23 -4.21 -7.66 -16.22
N GLU A 24 -4.65 -7.34 -15.00
CA GLU A 24 -5.69 -8.08 -14.29
C GLU A 24 -7.11 -7.68 -14.73
N ILE A 25 -7.26 -6.68 -15.62
CA ILE A 25 -8.55 -6.28 -16.18
C ILE A 25 -8.83 -7.17 -17.40
N PRO A 26 -9.78 -8.13 -17.30
CA PRO A 26 -10.07 -9.03 -18.42
C PRO A 26 -10.79 -8.30 -19.55
N VAL A 27 -10.49 -8.68 -20.78
CA VAL A 27 -11.27 -8.24 -21.94
C VAL A 27 -12.52 -9.11 -22.05
N PRO A 28 -13.74 -8.52 -22.03
CA PRO A 28 -14.96 -9.30 -22.16
C PRO A 28 -15.02 -10.09 -23.45
N SER A 29 -15.39 -11.37 -23.37
CA SER A 29 -15.62 -12.23 -24.53
C SER A 29 -17.13 -12.42 -24.68
N VAL A 30 -17.79 -11.59 -25.50
CA VAL A 30 -19.25 -11.52 -25.64
C VAL A 30 -19.66 -11.50 -27.10
N GLU A 31 -20.95 -11.75 -27.39
CA GLU A 31 -21.51 -11.67 -28.74
C GLU A 31 -21.62 -10.21 -29.22
N HIS A 32 -21.87 -10.06 -30.53
CA HIS A 32 -21.94 -8.73 -31.15
C HIS A 32 -23.09 -7.90 -30.58
N GLY A 33 -22.80 -6.74 -30.01
CA GLY A 33 -23.77 -5.82 -29.42
C GLY A 33 -23.87 -5.88 -27.89
N GLU A 34 -23.31 -6.89 -27.22
CA GLU A 34 -23.37 -7.06 -25.75
C GLU A 34 -22.19 -6.38 -25.00
N LEU A 35 -21.18 -5.88 -25.72
CA LEU A 35 -20.00 -5.29 -25.11
C LEU A 35 -20.28 -4.14 -24.12
N PRO A 36 -21.24 -3.21 -24.37
CA PRO A 36 -21.51 -2.13 -23.42
C PRO A 36 -21.97 -2.64 -22.05
N ASP A 37 -22.88 -3.63 -22.03
CA ASP A 37 -23.42 -4.20 -20.81
C ASP A 37 -22.34 -5.00 -20.06
N ALA A 38 -21.56 -5.80 -20.79
CA ALA A 38 -20.45 -6.56 -20.21
C ALA A 38 -19.38 -5.66 -19.58
N LEU A 39 -19.09 -4.50 -20.16
CA LEU A 39 -18.18 -3.53 -19.58
C LEU A 39 -18.74 -2.90 -18.29
N LEU A 40 -20.06 -2.67 -18.21
CA LEU A 40 -20.70 -2.16 -16.99
C LEU A 40 -20.72 -3.23 -15.88
N ASP A 41 -20.93 -4.48 -16.23
CA ASP A 41 -20.96 -5.60 -15.29
C ASP A 41 -19.58 -5.86 -14.66
N GLN A 42 -18.50 -5.43 -15.33
CA GLN A 42 -17.12 -5.51 -14.81
C GLN A 42 -16.77 -4.43 -13.76
N TRP A 43 -17.74 -3.65 -13.24
CA TRP A 43 -17.45 -2.62 -12.24
C TRP A 43 -16.64 -3.11 -11.02
N PRO A 44 -16.75 -4.38 -10.52
CA PRO A 44 -15.93 -4.85 -9.41
C PRO A 44 -14.44 -4.87 -9.75
N VAL A 45 -14.11 -5.23 -11.00
CA VAL A 45 -12.74 -5.24 -11.51
C VAL A 45 -12.16 -3.83 -11.50
N TYR A 46 -12.92 -2.86 -12.03
CA TYR A 46 -12.47 -1.46 -12.06
C TYR A 46 -12.33 -0.88 -10.65
N ALA A 47 -13.27 -1.18 -9.74
CA ALA A 47 -13.20 -0.74 -8.36
C ALA A 47 -11.97 -1.32 -7.65
N ALA A 48 -11.73 -2.63 -7.76
CA ALA A 48 -10.57 -3.29 -7.18
C ALA A 48 -9.25 -2.74 -7.76
N TYR A 49 -9.19 -2.53 -9.08
CA TYR A 49 -8.05 -1.92 -9.76
C TYR A 49 -7.75 -0.52 -9.22
N VAL A 50 -8.72 0.39 -9.20
CA VAL A 50 -8.52 1.79 -8.78
C VAL A 50 -8.10 1.86 -7.32
N VAL A 51 -8.73 1.08 -6.44
CA VAL A 51 -8.38 1.05 -5.01
C VAL A 51 -6.95 0.51 -4.82
N SER A 52 -6.60 -0.60 -5.46
CA SER A 52 -5.27 -1.19 -5.32
C SER A 52 -4.18 -0.33 -5.96
N PHE A 53 -4.46 0.33 -7.08
CA PHE A 53 -3.57 1.33 -7.69
C PHE A 53 -3.30 2.48 -6.71
N ALA A 54 -4.35 3.05 -6.12
CA ALA A 54 -4.23 4.11 -5.12
C ALA A 54 -3.42 3.65 -3.90
N ILE A 55 -3.67 2.43 -3.40
CA ILE A 55 -2.94 1.85 -2.27
C ILE A 55 -1.44 1.75 -2.59
N ILE A 56 -1.05 1.15 -3.72
CA ILE A 56 0.37 1.02 -4.10
C ILE A 56 1.02 2.40 -4.24
N GLY A 57 0.36 3.35 -4.90
CA GLY A 57 0.87 4.72 -5.07
C GLY A 57 1.06 5.45 -3.73
N ILE A 58 0.11 5.30 -2.80
CA ILE A 58 0.20 5.91 -1.47
C ILE A 58 1.29 5.28 -0.63
N ILE A 59 1.46 3.95 -0.71
CA ILE A 59 2.57 3.26 -0.03
C ILE A 59 3.90 3.77 -0.58
N TRP A 60 4.04 3.92 -1.89
CA TRP A 60 5.24 4.46 -2.52
C TRP A 60 5.55 5.88 -2.02
N ILE A 61 4.57 6.78 -1.99
CA ILE A 61 4.73 8.15 -1.46
C ILE A 61 5.22 8.13 0.00
N ASN A 62 4.60 7.30 0.85
CA ASN A 62 4.99 7.19 2.25
C ASN A 62 6.36 6.50 2.41
N HIS A 63 6.70 5.53 1.56
CA HIS A 63 8.01 4.88 1.51
C HIS A 63 9.10 5.89 1.18
N HIS A 64 8.92 6.67 0.12
CA HIS A 64 9.84 7.74 -0.26
C HIS A 64 10.06 8.73 0.89
N ALA A 65 8.97 9.18 1.54
CA ALA A 65 9.06 10.08 2.69
C ALA A 65 9.81 9.47 3.90
N VAL A 66 9.63 8.18 4.17
CA VAL A 66 10.33 7.46 5.26
C VAL A 66 11.81 7.26 4.93
N PHE A 67 12.15 7.00 3.68
CA PHE A 67 13.52 6.80 3.22
C PHE A 67 14.37 8.08 3.36
N GLY A 68 13.76 9.27 3.25
CA GLY A 68 14.41 10.55 3.52
C GLY A 68 14.98 10.70 4.95
N TYR A 69 14.58 9.82 5.88
CA TYR A 69 15.15 9.77 7.25
C TYR A 69 16.27 8.76 7.44
N ILE A 70 16.67 8.00 6.41
CA ILE A 70 17.71 6.99 6.51
C ILE A 70 19.08 7.63 6.30
N GLU A 71 19.97 7.49 7.29
CA GLU A 71 21.37 7.92 7.18
C GLU A 71 22.30 6.78 6.75
N ARG A 72 22.01 5.56 7.20
CA ARG A 72 22.85 4.40 6.91
C ARG A 72 22.03 3.16 6.63
N VAL A 73 22.38 2.46 5.57
CA VAL A 73 21.79 1.18 5.21
C VAL A 73 22.53 0.04 5.90
N ASP A 74 21.83 -0.75 6.70
CA ASP A 74 22.32 -1.98 7.29
C ASP A 74 21.56 -3.21 6.77
N ARG A 75 21.98 -4.43 7.18
CA ARG A 75 21.32 -5.67 6.73
C ARG A 75 19.87 -5.80 7.21
N GLY A 76 19.58 -5.32 8.43
CA GLY A 76 18.23 -5.35 8.99
C GLY A 76 17.25 -4.53 8.15
N LEU A 77 17.66 -3.29 7.81
CA LEU A 77 16.89 -2.41 6.93
C LEU A 77 16.61 -3.07 5.55
N LEU A 78 17.64 -3.72 4.96
CA LEU A 78 17.50 -4.40 3.68
C LEU A 78 16.45 -5.50 3.73
N PHE A 79 16.48 -6.36 4.76
CA PHE A 79 15.50 -7.44 4.89
C PHE A 79 14.08 -6.93 5.18
N LEU A 80 13.94 -5.89 6.00
CA LEU A 80 12.62 -5.30 6.27
C LEU A 80 12.06 -4.63 5.02
N ASN A 81 12.90 -3.94 4.24
CA ASN A 81 12.48 -3.38 2.96
C ASN A 81 12.09 -4.47 1.96
N LEU A 82 12.87 -5.53 1.83
CA LEU A 82 12.52 -6.67 0.97
C LEU A 82 11.22 -7.35 1.39
N ASN A 83 10.98 -7.48 2.71
CA ASN A 83 9.70 -8.00 3.20
C ASN A 83 8.52 -7.09 2.85
N LEU A 84 8.67 -5.77 2.93
CA LEU A 84 7.63 -4.84 2.47
C LEU A 84 7.39 -4.99 0.97
N LEU A 85 8.46 -5.00 0.17
CA LEU A 85 8.37 -5.10 -1.29
C LEU A 85 7.77 -6.44 -1.76
N LEU A 86 7.97 -7.53 -1.00
CA LEU A 86 7.32 -8.82 -1.25
C LEU A 86 5.79 -8.68 -1.22
N TRP A 87 5.26 -8.03 -0.18
CA TRP A 87 3.80 -7.83 -0.05
C TRP A 87 3.27 -6.86 -1.10
N VAL A 88 4.01 -5.80 -1.43
CA VAL A 88 3.63 -4.85 -2.49
C VAL A 88 3.58 -5.54 -3.85
N ALA A 89 4.60 -6.33 -4.18
CA ALA A 89 4.65 -7.06 -5.45
C ALA A 89 3.55 -8.13 -5.58
N LEU A 90 3.01 -8.60 -4.44
CA LEU A 90 1.93 -9.58 -4.42
C LEU A 90 0.55 -8.95 -4.65
N ILE A 91 0.35 -7.63 -4.42
CA ILE A 91 -0.96 -6.97 -4.47
C ILE A 91 -1.76 -7.23 -5.76
N PRO A 92 -1.19 -7.26 -6.98
CA PRO A 92 -1.95 -7.49 -8.19
C PRO A 92 -2.76 -8.80 -8.16
N TRP A 93 -2.16 -9.89 -7.71
CA TRP A 93 -2.84 -11.19 -7.66
C TRP A 93 -4.08 -11.22 -6.75
N PRO A 94 -4.05 -10.84 -5.45
CA PRO A 94 -5.28 -10.81 -4.64
C PRO A 94 -6.27 -9.73 -5.08
N THR A 95 -5.83 -8.71 -5.82
CA THR A 95 -6.74 -7.74 -6.44
C THR A 95 -7.59 -8.39 -7.53
N SER A 96 -6.96 -9.17 -8.42
CA SER A 96 -7.64 -9.96 -9.45
C SER A 96 -8.59 -10.98 -8.82
N LEU A 97 -8.10 -11.73 -7.83
CA LEU A 97 -8.90 -12.72 -7.12
C LEU A 97 -10.14 -12.09 -6.47
N LEU A 98 -9.99 -10.96 -5.78
CA LEU A 98 -11.11 -10.23 -5.18
C LEU A 98 -12.11 -9.75 -6.25
N ALA A 99 -11.61 -9.21 -7.37
CA ALA A 99 -12.43 -8.69 -8.45
C ALA A 99 -13.30 -9.79 -9.09
N GLU A 100 -12.70 -10.96 -9.33
CA GLU A 100 -13.37 -12.10 -9.95
C GLU A 100 -14.49 -12.68 -9.06
N TYR A 101 -14.22 -12.81 -7.75
CA TYR A 101 -15.16 -13.46 -6.83
C TYR A 101 -16.03 -12.50 -6.01
N MET A 102 -15.92 -11.18 -6.20
CA MET A 102 -16.65 -10.17 -5.42
C MET A 102 -18.18 -10.33 -5.47
N GLN A 103 -18.72 -10.87 -6.55
CA GLN A 103 -20.16 -11.10 -6.76
C GLN A 103 -20.55 -12.57 -6.69
N ALA A 104 -19.62 -13.48 -6.44
CA ALA A 104 -19.90 -14.92 -6.42
C ALA A 104 -20.77 -15.34 -5.24
N GLY A 105 -20.71 -14.59 -4.15
CA GLY A 105 -21.39 -14.94 -2.89
C GLY A 105 -20.76 -16.12 -2.15
N GLY A 106 -21.19 -16.35 -0.92
CA GLY A 106 -20.84 -17.54 -0.16
C GLY A 106 -19.38 -17.65 0.26
N THR A 107 -18.81 -18.85 0.13
CA THR A 107 -17.44 -19.17 0.58
C THR A 107 -16.37 -18.60 -0.33
N ASP A 108 -16.62 -18.51 -1.63
CA ASP A 108 -15.63 -18.09 -2.61
C ASP A 108 -15.38 -16.59 -2.53
N GLU A 109 -16.45 -15.78 -2.41
CA GLU A 109 -16.34 -14.35 -2.13
C GLU A 109 -15.53 -14.09 -0.86
N ARG A 110 -15.85 -14.81 0.24
CA ARG A 110 -15.15 -14.65 1.52
C ARG A 110 -13.68 -15.05 1.44
N ALA A 111 -13.37 -16.14 0.74
CA ALA A 111 -12.01 -16.59 0.55
C ALA A 111 -11.17 -15.56 -0.21
N ALA A 112 -11.69 -15.01 -1.30
CA ALA A 112 -11.04 -13.96 -2.09
C ALA A 112 -10.83 -12.69 -1.26
N ALA A 113 -11.86 -12.23 -0.55
CA ALA A 113 -11.78 -11.08 0.32
C ALA A 113 -10.79 -11.28 1.48
N LEU A 114 -10.71 -12.47 2.07
CA LEU A 114 -9.74 -12.81 3.11
C LEU A 114 -8.30 -12.75 2.60
N VAL A 115 -8.02 -13.31 1.42
CA VAL A 115 -6.67 -13.28 0.82
C VAL A 115 -6.24 -11.83 0.58
N TYR A 116 -7.15 -10.99 0.05
CA TYR A 116 -6.89 -9.57 -0.15
C TYR A 116 -6.62 -8.86 1.19
N ALA A 117 -7.51 -9.01 2.17
CA ALA A 117 -7.39 -8.37 3.49
C ALA A 117 -6.12 -8.79 4.25
N LEU A 118 -5.75 -10.07 4.18
CA LEU A 118 -4.51 -10.57 4.78
C LEU A 118 -3.28 -9.97 4.11
N THR A 119 -3.27 -9.90 2.78
CA THR A 119 -2.17 -9.25 2.03
C THR A 119 -2.00 -7.80 2.46
N MET A 120 -3.09 -7.02 2.54
CA MET A 120 -3.05 -5.62 2.99
C MET A 120 -2.60 -5.51 4.46
N THR A 121 -3.03 -6.43 5.33
CA THR A 121 -2.62 -6.46 6.74
C THR A 121 -1.12 -6.71 6.88
N PHE A 122 -0.57 -7.70 6.19
CA PHE A 122 0.85 -8.01 6.24
C PHE A 122 1.70 -6.91 5.60
N MET A 123 1.23 -6.30 4.52
CA MET A 123 1.86 -5.13 3.91
C MET A 123 1.91 -3.96 4.90
N GLY A 124 0.79 -3.62 5.54
CA GLY A 124 0.74 -2.56 6.55
C GLY A 124 1.61 -2.84 7.77
N ALA A 125 1.63 -4.08 8.27
CA ALA A 125 2.52 -4.51 9.35
C ALA A 125 4.01 -4.41 8.96
N SER A 126 4.35 -4.79 7.73
CA SER A 126 5.72 -4.68 7.19
C SER A 126 6.17 -3.23 7.10
N PHE A 127 5.30 -2.33 6.65
CA PHE A 127 5.57 -0.89 6.61
C PHE A 127 5.77 -0.32 8.02
N GLY A 128 4.89 -0.66 8.97
CA GLY A 128 5.00 -0.28 10.37
C GLY A 128 6.30 -0.79 11.00
N GLY A 129 6.68 -2.04 10.74
CA GLY A 129 7.93 -2.64 11.19
C GLY A 129 9.17 -1.94 10.62
N LEU A 130 9.15 -1.60 9.33
CA LEU A 130 10.21 -0.83 8.67
C LEU A 130 10.38 0.55 9.34
N TRP A 131 9.29 1.29 9.55
CA TRP A 131 9.31 2.56 10.25
C TRP A 131 9.85 2.43 11.68
N LEU A 132 9.36 1.47 12.46
CA LEU A 132 9.82 1.25 13.84
C LEU A 132 11.32 0.94 13.88
N TYR A 133 11.84 0.18 12.93
CA TYR A 133 13.26 -0.09 12.82
C TYR A 133 14.07 1.19 12.57
N ILE A 134 13.65 1.99 11.59
CA ILE A 134 14.31 3.27 11.27
C ILE A 134 14.24 4.22 12.47
N ALA A 135 13.09 4.28 13.16
CA ALA A 135 12.87 5.19 14.27
C ALA A 135 13.69 4.85 15.55
N HIS A 136 13.95 3.55 15.78
CA HIS A 136 14.54 3.11 17.06
C HIS A 136 15.95 2.51 16.93
N ARG A 137 16.44 2.26 15.70
CA ARG A 137 17.76 1.67 15.50
C ARG A 137 18.85 2.77 15.48
N PRO A 138 19.77 2.81 16.48
CA PRO A 138 20.83 3.81 16.51
C PRO A 138 21.68 3.76 15.23
N GLY A 139 21.91 4.93 14.61
CA GLY A 139 22.76 5.09 13.43
C GLY A 139 22.17 4.59 12.12
N VAL A 140 20.90 4.19 12.06
CA VAL A 140 20.18 3.89 10.82
C VAL A 140 19.37 5.09 10.37
N GLY A 141 18.59 5.70 11.26
CA GLY A 141 17.74 6.83 10.94
C GLY A 141 18.18 8.14 11.60
N ALA A 142 18.03 9.25 10.86
CA ALA A 142 18.19 10.62 11.34
C ALA A 142 17.00 11.11 12.19
N VAL A 143 16.28 10.20 12.81
CA VAL A 143 15.06 10.51 13.60
C VAL A 143 15.40 11.38 14.82
N SER A 144 16.67 11.40 15.25
CA SER A 144 17.18 12.34 16.27
C SER A 144 17.07 13.82 15.86
N ARG A 145 16.89 14.12 14.56
CA ARG A 145 16.65 15.47 14.04
C ARG A 145 15.17 15.88 14.13
N LEU A 146 14.27 14.93 14.35
CA LEU A 146 12.85 15.19 14.54
C LEU A 146 12.54 15.48 16.00
N GLN A 147 11.53 16.32 16.24
CA GLN A 147 11.02 16.50 17.58
C GLN A 147 10.33 15.21 18.07
N PRO A 148 10.41 14.89 19.38
CA PRO A 148 9.76 13.69 19.91
C PRO A 148 8.26 13.60 19.62
N VAL A 149 7.57 14.74 19.50
CA VAL A 149 6.16 14.81 19.15
C VAL A 149 5.90 14.34 17.71
N GLU A 150 6.78 14.72 16.77
CA GLU A 150 6.67 14.31 15.36
C GLU A 150 6.92 12.82 15.18
N VAL A 151 7.93 12.28 15.86
CA VAL A 151 8.22 10.84 15.89
C VAL A 151 7.02 10.06 16.41
N ARG A 152 6.41 10.51 17.52
CA ARG A 152 5.22 9.88 18.09
C ARG A 152 4.03 9.95 17.14
N ALA A 153 3.79 11.08 16.50
CA ALA A 153 2.68 11.25 15.55
C ALA A 153 2.83 10.31 14.35
N ARG A 154 4.02 10.21 13.76
CA ARG A 154 4.33 9.30 12.64
C ARG A 154 4.24 7.83 13.07
N THR A 155 4.82 7.48 14.22
CA THR A 155 4.74 6.12 14.77
C THR A 155 3.29 5.72 14.98
N ARG A 156 2.48 6.59 15.59
CA ARG A 156 1.05 6.34 15.76
C ARG A 156 0.36 6.13 14.42
N ARG A 157 0.64 6.96 13.42
CA ARG A 157 0.05 6.85 12.08
C ARG A 157 0.37 5.50 11.42
N PHE A 158 1.63 5.10 11.38
CA PHE A 158 2.05 3.89 10.68
C PHE A 158 1.75 2.60 11.47
N VAL A 159 1.79 2.64 12.80
CA VAL A 159 1.50 1.48 13.65
C VAL A 159 -0.01 1.24 13.79
N ILE A 160 -0.82 2.31 13.89
CA ILE A 160 -2.29 2.20 13.98
C ILE A 160 -2.91 1.62 12.69
N GLY A 161 -2.25 1.76 11.54
CA GLY A 161 -2.76 1.20 10.30
C GLY A 161 -2.94 -0.32 10.32
N ALA A 162 -2.01 -1.05 10.94
CA ALA A 162 -2.10 -2.50 10.99
C ALA A 162 -3.39 -3.03 11.66
N PRO A 163 -3.86 -2.52 12.81
CA PRO A 163 -5.16 -2.88 13.38
C PRO A 163 -6.35 -2.57 12.47
N PHE A 164 -6.32 -1.46 11.74
CA PHE A 164 -7.40 -1.14 10.80
C PHE A 164 -7.41 -2.06 9.58
N TYR A 165 -6.24 -2.45 9.07
CA TYR A 165 -6.16 -3.49 8.05
C TYR A 165 -6.62 -4.84 8.62
N ALA A 166 -6.30 -5.18 9.87
CA ALA A 166 -6.81 -6.37 10.52
C ALA A 166 -8.34 -6.36 10.68
N LEU A 167 -8.96 -5.18 10.87
CA LEU A 167 -10.42 -5.04 10.86
C LEU A 167 -11.01 -5.43 9.50
N SER A 168 -10.32 -5.13 8.39
CA SER A 168 -10.76 -5.53 7.06
C SER A 168 -10.83 -7.06 6.90
N VAL A 169 -10.01 -7.82 7.66
CA VAL A 169 -10.09 -9.29 7.71
C VAL A 169 -11.43 -9.75 8.31
N GLY A 170 -11.89 -9.10 9.37
CA GLY A 170 -13.21 -9.38 9.94
C GLY A 170 -14.36 -9.07 8.97
N LEU A 171 -14.25 -7.95 8.24
CA LEU A 171 -15.23 -7.55 7.24
C LEU A 171 -15.22 -8.45 6.01
N ALA A 172 -14.07 -9.00 5.63
CA ALA A 172 -13.95 -9.95 4.54
C ALA A 172 -14.81 -11.22 4.75
N LEU A 173 -15.05 -11.59 6.01
CA LEU A 173 -15.93 -12.72 6.36
C LEU A 173 -17.43 -12.42 6.14
N VAL A 174 -17.78 -11.14 5.98
CA VAL A 174 -19.17 -10.67 5.87
C VAL A 174 -19.48 -10.21 4.45
N SER A 175 -18.59 -9.41 3.83
CA SER A 175 -18.82 -8.77 2.54
C SER A 175 -17.51 -8.33 1.89
N ALA A 176 -17.26 -8.79 0.66
CA ALA A 176 -16.11 -8.37 -0.13
C ALA A 176 -16.14 -6.87 -0.51
N PRO A 177 -17.27 -6.29 -0.93
CA PRO A 177 -17.38 -4.85 -1.16
C PRO A 177 -17.08 -4.01 0.10
N ALA A 178 -17.52 -4.45 1.28
CA ALA A 178 -17.22 -3.77 2.54
C ALA A 178 -15.72 -3.83 2.88
N CYS A 179 -15.08 -4.97 2.65
CA CYS A 179 -13.63 -5.13 2.78
C CYS A 179 -12.88 -4.16 1.87
N LEU A 180 -13.26 -4.08 0.58
CA LEU A 180 -12.65 -3.16 -0.38
C LEU A 180 -12.87 -1.69 0.04
N ALA A 181 -14.08 -1.33 0.45
CA ALA A 181 -14.42 0.03 0.88
C ALA A 181 -13.58 0.50 2.07
N VAL A 182 -13.36 -0.35 3.07
CA VAL A 182 -12.49 -0.02 4.22
C VAL A 182 -11.05 0.19 3.76
N ASN A 183 -10.53 -0.65 2.86
CA ASN A 183 -9.20 -0.46 2.31
C ASN A 183 -9.08 0.84 1.49
N ALA A 184 -10.13 1.24 0.75
CA ALA A 184 -10.20 2.53 0.07
C ALA A 184 -10.18 3.70 1.05
N VAL A 185 -10.95 3.63 2.14
CA VAL A 185 -10.96 4.66 3.22
C VAL A 185 -9.57 4.77 3.87
N LEU A 186 -8.91 3.64 4.13
CA LEU A 186 -7.55 3.65 4.66
C LEU A 186 -6.56 4.27 3.67
N ALA A 187 -6.69 3.99 2.38
CA ALA A 187 -5.89 4.63 1.35
C ALA A 187 -6.05 6.16 1.40
N VAL A 188 -7.28 6.65 1.44
CA VAL A 188 -7.55 8.10 1.57
C VAL A 188 -6.94 8.67 2.87
N TYR A 189 -7.09 7.98 4.00
CA TYR A 189 -6.48 8.39 5.27
C TYR A 189 -4.95 8.55 5.16
N TYR A 190 -4.28 7.60 4.47
CA TYR A 190 -2.83 7.65 4.29
C TYR A 190 -2.38 8.62 3.18
N ALA A 191 -3.26 8.99 2.26
CA ALA A 191 -3.01 10.02 1.25
C ALA A 191 -3.02 11.43 1.85
N LEU A 192 -3.81 11.64 2.92
CA LEU A 192 -3.89 12.95 3.55
C LEU A 192 -2.57 13.32 4.23
N PRO A 193 -2.08 14.56 4.08
CA PRO A 193 -0.87 15.02 4.76
C PRO A 193 -1.07 14.93 6.27
N GLY A 194 -0.40 14.00 6.92
CA GLY A 194 -0.28 14.03 8.38
C GLY A 194 0.63 15.20 8.74
N GLY A 195 0.13 16.22 9.44
CA GLY A 195 0.79 17.46 9.74
C GLY A 195 2.31 17.31 9.92
N GLY A 196 3.09 17.91 9.02
CA GLY A 196 4.56 17.93 9.01
C GLY A 196 5.27 17.37 7.77
N ALA A 197 4.57 16.74 6.81
CA ALA A 197 5.25 16.05 5.69
C ALA A 197 5.42 16.89 4.42
N ILE A 198 4.81 18.04 4.27
CA ILE A 198 4.83 18.82 3.02
C ILE A 198 5.58 20.16 3.14
N GLU A 199 5.93 20.61 4.34
CA GLU A 199 6.57 21.93 4.51
C GLU A 199 8.04 21.97 4.04
N HIS A 200 8.71 20.85 3.84
CA HIS A 200 10.13 20.84 3.45
C HIS A 200 10.39 20.73 1.93
N LEU A 201 9.39 20.59 1.10
CA LEU A 201 9.59 20.58 -0.37
C LEU A 201 9.53 21.99 -0.99
N GLY A 202 9.19 23.01 -0.20
CA GLY A 202 9.02 24.40 -0.66
C GLY A 202 10.18 25.36 -0.37
N ASP A 203 11.15 25.01 0.46
CA ASP A 203 12.13 25.99 1.00
C ASP A 203 13.56 25.90 0.42
N THR A 204 13.77 25.15 -0.66
CA THR A 204 15.08 25.16 -1.36
C THR A 204 15.22 26.29 -2.40
N SER A 205 14.27 27.22 -2.51
CA SER A 205 14.32 28.34 -3.48
C SER A 205 14.74 29.69 -2.91
N LYS A 206 15.14 29.77 -1.62
CA LYS A 206 15.69 31.00 -1.02
C LYS A 206 17.10 30.79 -0.55
N GLY A 207 18.04 30.86 -1.47
CA GLY A 207 19.46 30.80 -1.14
C GLY A 207 20.33 30.94 -2.38
N VAL A 208 20.22 32.07 -3.08
CA VAL A 208 21.29 32.63 -3.94
C VAL A 208 21.42 34.10 -3.60
#